data_77a5c6c951675329d50b61dbca166d03
#
_entry.id   77a5c6c951675329d50b61dbca166d03
#
_cell.length_a   1.000
_cell.length_b   1.000
_cell.length_c   1.000
_cell.angle_alpha   90.00
_cell.angle_beta   90.00
_cell.angle_gamma   90.00
#
_symmetry.space_group_name_H-M   'P 1'
#
loop_
_entity.id
_entity.type
_entity.pdbx_description
1 polymer ?
#
loop_
_entity_poly.entity_id
_entity_poly.type
_entity_poly.pdbx_seq_one_letter_code
_entity_poly.pdbx_strand_id
1 'polypeptide(L)'
;MEEKVLESRRIRIYPTKDQQAYLTFNMFANIKMWNALLAEVYKPVSELDEVQALPRNKQSKEVYKRIERMSWEEQRDLFKGLRGLSTKAIYDADKTVFESGWTLKDADTSMYSYTLRTLKTAMNNHLKNPRHFGIPRFKTTMDVDNQGSYTSGAHVCEISEDGKYLRVGKLKRFKLGLIEMANHYPSDGRLYKVTIKHESSDTWYVSFVFEQTEHTVKRPRTGLAAGIDLNVTGNSHIVLQDGTRYQLPYDQIRKLEQKIEKENVKRSRKYEQWKKDVAIIEEDNKKALIPKHVPTLAERSNYQKNKKKIAKLHLRIKNLKKDYIKKTCSKLANEYDIIVMEDLAVSDMEKNKYRARAITRSNFREIRDTLTYMMDWADKKIVFIDRWSPTSKRCHTCGYIKHNLKLSDRKWTCPICNSHHDQDINAAKNILDEGLDLLDKMNDTCKKCGHERTVITQDEKWTCTKCGAKNKTTPKEENSSDVA
;
A
#
# COMPACT_ATOMS: atom_id res chain seq x y z
N MET A 1 3.67 30.88 7.94
CA MET A 1 3.15 29.65 8.58
C MET A 1 4.21 28.59 8.40
N GLU A 2 4.77 28.09 9.48
CA GLU A 2 5.72 26.98 9.42
C GLU A 2 5.04 25.78 8.75
N GLU A 3 5.72 25.20 7.78
CA GLU A 3 5.20 24.08 7.01
C GLU A 3 5.26 22.83 7.87
N LYS A 4 4.10 22.22 8.13
CA LYS A 4 4.00 21.02 8.95
C LYS A 4 4.16 19.77 8.10
N VAL A 5 5.11 18.94 8.46
CA VAL A 5 5.36 17.63 7.84
C VAL A 5 4.62 16.55 8.61
N LEU A 6 3.91 15.65 7.89
CA LEU A 6 3.26 14.48 8.48
C LEU A 6 4.16 13.26 8.32
N GLU A 7 4.62 12.71 9.43
CA GLU A 7 5.33 11.44 9.44
C GLU A 7 4.47 10.30 9.98
N SER A 8 4.72 9.09 9.50
CA SER A 8 4.06 7.87 9.98
C SER A 8 5.08 6.84 10.44
N ARG A 9 4.87 6.33 11.65
CA ARG A 9 5.68 5.23 12.22
C ARG A 9 4.77 4.07 12.61
N ARG A 10 5.15 2.87 12.18
CA ARG A 10 4.43 1.64 12.49
C ARG A 10 5.22 0.80 13.47
N ILE A 11 4.59 0.45 14.61
CA ILE A 11 5.18 -0.32 15.71
C ILE A 11 4.32 -1.57 15.94
N ARG A 12 4.95 -2.71 16.22
CA ARG A 12 4.27 -3.91 16.67
C ARG A 12 3.80 -3.72 18.11
N ILE A 13 2.61 -4.21 18.43
CA ILE A 13 2.03 -4.19 19.80
C ILE A 13 1.68 -5.59 20.25
N TYR A 14 1.60 -5.79 21.56
CA TYR A 14 1.36 -7.07 22.20
C TYR A 14 0.13 -7.00 23.12
N PRO A 15 -1.09 -6.88 22.56
CA PRO A 15 -2.30 -6.82 23.36
C PRO A 15 -2.58 -8.17 24.04
N THR A 16 -3.06 -8.14 25.30
CA THR A 16 -3.61 -9.30 26.00
C THR A 16 -4.87 -9.81 25.30
N LYS A 17 -5.40 -10.97 25.68
CA LYS A 17 -6.62 -11.53 25.08
C LYS A 17 -7.82 -10.58 25.24
N ASP A 18 -7.98 -9.98 26.40
CA ASP A 18 -9.10 -9.05 26.67
C ASP A 18 -8.95 -7.75 25.88
N GLN A 19 -7.73 -7.23 25.77
CA GLN A 19 -7.42 -6.10 24.90
C GLN A 19 -7.68 -6.43 23.42
N GLN A 20 -7.28 -7.64 22.96
CA GLN A 20 -7.59 -8.10 21.61
C GLN A 20 -9.09 -8.15 21.34
N ALA A 21 -9.89 -8.67 22.29
CA ALA A 21 -11.34 -8.70 22.18
C ALA A 21 -11.91 -7.29 21.98
N TYR A 22 -11.48 -6.32 22.79
CA TYR A 22 -11.91 -4.93 22.65
C TYR A 22 -11.45 -4.29 21.33
N LEU A 23 -10.20 -4.50 20.92
CA LEU A 23 -9.68 -3.97 19.65
C LEU A 23 -10.41 -4.57 18.43
N THR A 24 -10.71 -5.88 18.49
CA THR A 24 -11.49 -6.58 17.46
C THR A 24 -12.92 -6.05 17.42
N PHE A 25 -13.56 -5.85 18.57
CA PHE A 25 -14.86 -5.22 18.66
C PHE A 25 -14.88 -3.83 17.97
N ASN A 26 -13.87 -3.00 18.19
CA ASN A 26 -13.77 -1.70 17.47
C ASN A 26 -13.70 -1.89 15.94
N MET A 27 -13.04 -2.94 15.45
CA MET A 27 -13.02 -3.23 14.01
C MET A 27 -14.41 -3.60 13.48
N PHE A 28 -15.17 -4.42 14.21
CA PHE A 28 -16.57 -4.73 13.88
C PHE A 28 -17.45 -3.48 13.89
N ALA A 29 -17.34 -2.68 14.94
CA ALA A 29 -18.09 -1.43 15.09
C ALA A 29 -17.77 -0.44 13.95
N ASN A 30 -16.51 -0.37 13.52
CA ASN A 30 -16.08 0.44 12.40
C ASN A 30 -16.71 -0.01 11.06
N ILE A 31 -16.77 -1.33 10.81
CA ILE A 31 -17.43 -1.88 9.62
C ILE A 31 -18.94 -1.62 9.67
N LYS A 32 -19.57 -1.82 10.83
CA LYS A 32 -20.99 -1.55 11.00
C LYS A 32 -21.31 -0.09 10.73
N MET A 33 -20.52 0.84 11.26
CA MET A 33 -20.67 2.28 10.99
C MET A 33 -20.47 2.60 9.49
N TRP A 34 -19.47 2.03 8.83
CA TRP A 34 -19.29 2.18 7.37
C TRP A 34 -20.53 1.74 6.61
N ASN A 35 -21.08 0.57 6.96
CA ASN A 35 -22.24 0.01 6.29
C ASN A 35 -23.51 0.83 6.56
N ALA A 36 -23.70 1.34 7.78
CA ALA A 36 -24.83 2.20 8.13
C ALA A 36 -24.78 3.53 7.36
N LEU A 37 -23.62 4.19 7.32
CA LEU A 37 -23.43 5.42 6.52
C LEU A 37 -23.70 5.19 5.03
N LEU A 38 -23.23 4.07 4.51
CA LEU A 38 -23.40 3.72 3.10
C LEU A 38 -24.87 3.38 2.78
N ALA A 39 -25.57 2.72 3.71
CA ALA A 39 -27.00 2.42 3.58
C ALA A 39 -27.83 3.70 3.48
N GLU A 40 -27.55 4.71 4.31
CA GLU A 40 -28.24 6.01 4.24
C GLU A 40 -28.00 6.70 2.89
N VAL A 41 -26.75 6.68 2.37
CA VAL A 41 -26.46 7.28 1.06
C VAL A 41 -27.14 6.54 -0.07
N TYR A 42 -27.20 5.21 -0.01
CA TYR A 42 -27.79 4.37 -1.09
C TYR A 42 -29.29 4.15 -0.91
N LYS A 43 -29.89 4.72 0.12
CA LYS A 43 -31.32 4.59 0.42
C LYS A 43 -32.24 4.91 -0.78
N PRO A 44 -32.02 6.01 -1.53
CA PRO A 44 -32.89 6.33 -2.68
C PRO A 44 -32.90 5.25 -3.77
N VAL A 45 -31.83 4.45 -3.87
CA VAL A 45 -31.72 3.36 -4.86
C VAL A 45 -32.19 2.03 -4.26
N SER A 46 -31.90 1.80 -2.98
CA SER A 46 -32.26 0.53 -2.30
C SER A 46 -33.75 0.41 -2.01
N GLU A 47 -34.48 1.52 -1.84
CA GLU A 47 -35.91 1.55 -1.58
C GLU A 47 -36.78 1.50 -2.85
N LEU A 48 -36.21 1.42 -4.04
CA LEU A 48 -36.96 1.21 -5.27
C LEU A 48 -37.72 -0.14 -5.21
N ASP A 49 -39.00 -0.15 -5.57
CA ASP A 49 -39.86 -1.34 -5.53
C ASP A 49 -39.24 -2.53 -6.25
N GLU A 50 -38.62 -2.28 -7.42
CA GLU A 50 -37.94 -3.32 -8.20
C GLU A 50 -36.74 -3.95 -7.49
N VAL A 51 -36.06 -3.19 -6.63
CA VAL A 51 -34.94 -3.68 -5.82
C VAL A 51 -35.47 -4.44 -4.61
N GLN A 52 -36.51 -3.92 -3.97
CA GLN A 52 -37.14 -4.54 -2.80
C GLN A 52 -37.83 -5.88 -3.17
N ALA A 53 -38.35 -6.01 -4.38
CA ALA A 53 -38.92 -7.26 -4.90
C ALA A 53 -37.90 -8.41 -5.07
N LEU A 54 -36.59 -8.10 -5.08
CA LEU A 54 -35.55 -9.10 -5.21
C LEU A 54 -35.27 -9.86 -3.89
N PRO A 55 -34.80 -11.11 -3.96
CA PRO A 55 -34.29 -11.82 -2.80
C PRO A 55 -33.17 -11.01 -2.11
N ARG A 56 -33.16 -10.97 -0.76
CA ARG A 56 -32.22 -10.17 0.04
C ARG A 56 -30.76 -10.31 -0.37
N ASN A 57 -30.31 -11.52 -0.72
CA ASN A 57 -28.95 -11.80 -1.18
C ASN A 57 -28.60 -11.18 -2.56
N LYS A 58 -29.60 -10.74 -3.33
CA LYS A 58 -29.42 -10.10 -4.65
C LYS A 58 -29.58 -8.58 -4.61
N GLN A 59 -30.26 -8.02 -3.58
CA GLN A 59 -30.55 -6.59 -3.48
C GLN A 59 -29.29 -5.72 -3.56
N SER A 60 -28.28 -5.98 -2.72
CA SER A 60 -27.04 -5.20 -2.75
C SER A 60 -26.33 -5.21 -4.11
N LYS A 61 -26.36 -6.34 -4.81
CA LYS A 61 -25.76 -6.46 -6.15
C LYS A 61 -26.51 -5.61 -7.16
N GLU A 62 -27.83 -5.55 -7.08
CA GLU A 62 -28.66 -4.73 -7.96
C GLU A 62 -28.48 -3.24 -7.68
N VAL A 63 -28.42 -2.84 -6.41
CA VAL A 63 -28.10 -1.45 -6.03
C VAL A 63 -26.79 -1.00 -6.67
N TYR A 64 -25.72 -1.81 -6.58
CA TYR A 64 -24.43 -1.44 -7.19
C TYR A 64 -24.54 -1.31 -8.71
N LYS A 65 -25.21 -2.24 -9.40
CA LYS A 65 -25.41 -2.16 -10.85
C LYS A 65 -26.16 -0.91 -11.29
N ARG A 66 -27.18 -0.52 -10.53
CA ARG A 66 -27.95 0.69 -10.82
C ARG A 66 -27.10 1.93 -10.66
N ILE A 67 -26.34 2.04 -9.55
CA ILE A 67 -25.44 3.17 -9.31
C ILE A 67 -24.33 3.23 -10.37
N GLU A 68 -23.75 2.10 -10.77
CA GLU A 68 -22.72 2.04 -11.83
C GLU A 68 -23.24 2.49 -13.22
N ARG A 69 -24.56 2.40 -13.46
CA ARG A 69 -25.21 2.86 -14.70
C ARG A 69 -25.65 4.32 -14.68
N MET A 70 -25.68 4.95 -13.51
CA MET A 70 -26.01 6.37 -13.37
C MET A 70 -24.96 7.23 -14.07
N SER A 71 -25.40 8.40 -14.56
CA SER A 71 -24.50 9.45 -15.02
C SER A 71 -23.59 9.96 -13.89
N TRP A 72 -22.53 10.67 -14.25
CA TRP A 72 -21.63 11.27 -13.26
C TRP A 72 -22.36 12.27 -12.34
N GLU A 73 -23.30 13.04 -12.90
CA GLU A 73 -24.13 14.00 -12.18
C GLU A 73 -25.04 13.32 -11.18
N GLU A 74 -25.72 12.26 -11.57
CA GLU A 74 -26.60 11.47 -10.69
C GLU A 74 -25.82 10.82 -9.55
N GLN A 75 -24.65 10.22 -9.86
CA GLN A 75 -23.78 9.66 -8.82
C GLN A 75 -23.27 10.73 -7.84
N ARG A 76 -22.86 11.88 -8.37
CA ARG A 76 -22.41 13.02 -7.55
C ARG A 76 -23.53 13.48 -6.63
N ASP A 77 -24.76 13.57 -7.13
CA ASP A 77 -25.91 14.02 -6.35
C ASP A 77 -26.33 12.99 -5.31
N LEU A 78 -26.31 11.70 -5.64
CA LEU A 78 -26.49 10.60 -4.68
C LEU A 78 -25.46 10.68 -3.53
N PHE A 79 -24.20 10.90 -3.86
CA PHE A 79 -23.13 10.96 -2.86
C PHE A 79 -23.17 12.23 -1.98
N LYS A 80 -23.92 13.28 -2.39
CA LYS A 80 -24.24 14.42 -1.51
C LYS A 80 -25.04 14.01 -0.28
N GLY A 81 -25.79 12.90 -0.34
CA GLY A 81 -26.49 12.32 0.79
C GLY A 81 -25.59 12.01 2.01
N LEU A 82 -24.27 11.89 1.81
CA LEU A 82 -23.32 11.78 2.91
C LEU A 82 -23.17 13.09 3.72
N ARG A 83 -23.54 14.24 3.13
CA ARG A 83 -23.47 15.54 3.81
C ARG A 83 -24.57 15.63 4.86
N GLY A 84 -24.21 16.05 6.05
CA GLY A 84 -25.16 16.18 7.16
C GLY A 84 -25.44 14.89 7.94
N LEU A 85 -24.94 13.73 7.50
CA LEU A 85 -25.05 12.51 8.30
C LEU A 85 -24.26 12.64 9.60
N SER A 86 -24.93 12.35 10.71
CA SER A 86 -24.35 12.36 12.04
C SER A 86 -24.01 10.93 12.46
N THR A 87 -22.71 10.63 12.59
CA THR A 87 -22.28 9.35 13.16
C THR A 87 -22.80 9.15 14.57
N LYS A 88 -22.98 10.26 15.33
CA LYS A 88 -23.59 10.24 16.68
C LYS A 88 -25.04 9.77 16.63
N ALA A 89 -25.84 10.33 15.74
CA ALA A 89 -27.24 9.91 15.58
C ALA A 89 -27.34 8.42 15.22
N ILE A 90 -26.47 7.94 14.33
CA ILE A 90 -26.44 6.52 13.92
C ILE A 90 -26.15 5.59 15.11
N TYR A 91 -25.06 5.82 15.86
CA TYR A 91 -24.74 4.92 16.98
C TYR A 91 -25.66 5.10 18.19
N ASP A 92 -26.32 6.26 18.33
CA ASP A 92 -27.32 6.48 19.37
C ASP A 92 -28.62 5.73 19.06
N ALA A 93 -28.99 5.63 17.79
CA ALA A 93 -30.18 4.90 17.35
C ALA A 93 -29.96 3.37 17.27
N ASP A 94 -28.72 2.92 17.14
CA ASP A 94 -28.40 1.50 17.04
C ASP A 94 -28.53 0.78 18.41
N LYS A 95 -29.44 -0.17 18.46
CA LYS A 95 -29.75 -0.98 19.68
C LYS A 95 -29.02 -2.34 19.65
N THR A 96 -28.14 -2.60 18.70
CA THR A 96 -27.46 -3.89 18.61
C THR A 96 -26.52 -4.07 19.80
N VAL A 97 -26.71 -5.18 20.49
CA VAL A 97 -25.79 -5.68 21.51
C VAL A 97 -24.97 -6.82 20.87
N PHE A 98 -23.64 -6.71 20.92
CA PHE A 98 -22.73 -7.73 20.42
C PHE A 98 -22.62 -8.88 21.43
N GLU A 99 -22.07 -10.04 21.04
CA GLU A 99 -21.85 -11.21 21.91
C GLU A 99 -21.05 -10.87 23.19
N SER A 100 -20.19 -9.84 23.11
CA SER A 100 -19.44 -9.31 24.25
C SER A 100 -20.28 -8.49 25.24
N GLY A 101 -21.57 -8.28 24.97
CA GLY A 101 -22.44 -7.38 25.72
C GLY A 101 -22.23 -5.89 25.39
N TRP A 102 -21.31 -5.55 24.47
CA TRP A 102 -21.02 -4.17 24.08
C TRP A 102 -21.96 -3.67 22.98
N THR A 103 -22.14 -2.35 22.94
CA THR A 103 -22.90 -1.62 21.92
C THR A 103 -21.98 -0.71 21.11
N LEU A 104 -22.47 -0.10 20.04
CA LEU A 104 -21.67 0.87 19.28
C LEU A 104 -21.19 2.06 20.13
N LYS A 105 -21.92 2.40 21.22
CA LYS A 105 -21.51 3.45 22.18
C LYS A 105 -20.27 3.05 23.00
N ASP A 106 -20.00 1.77 23.15
CA ASP A 106 -18.86 1.26 23.93
C ASP A 106 -17.59 1.24 23.11
N ALA A 107 -17.68 1.30 21.79
CA ALA A 107 -16.54 1.43 20.90
C ALA A 107 -15.86 2.80 21.04
N ASP A 108 -14.68 2.93 20.45
CA ASP A 108 -14.00 4.21 20.28
C ASP A 108 -14.76 5.08 19.28
N THR A 109 -15.61 5.97 19.79
CA THR A 109 -16.47 6.80 18.94
C THR A 109 -15.70 7.81 18.07
N SER A 110 -14.44 8.11 18.41
CA SER A 110 -13.59 8.98 17.58
C SER A 110 -13.32 8.35 16.20
N MET A 111 -13.24 7.03 16.13
CA MET A 111 -13.02 6.32 14.86
C MET A 111 -14.16 6.53 13.85
N TYR A 112 -15.39 6.76 14.30
CA TYR A 112 -16.54 6.95 13.40
C TYR A 112 -16.40 8.20 12.53
N SER A 113 -15.80 9.27 13.07
CA SER A 113 -15.46 10.47 12.28
C SER A 113 -14.44 10.17 11.17
N TYR A 114 -13.47 9.30 11.46
CA TYR A 114 -12.51 8.84 10.44
C TYR A 114 -13.16 7.91 9.42
N THR A 115 -14.14 7.10 9.84
CA THR A 115 -14.93 6.25 8.92
C THR A 115 -15.71 7.11 7.93
N LEU A 116 -16.41 8.14 8.40
CA LEU A 116 -17.12 9.11 7.57
C LEU A 116 -16.19 9.81 6.57
N ARG A 117 -15.03 10.30 7.04
CA ARG A 117 -14.01 10.92 6.17
C ARG A 117 -13.48 9.95 5.12
N THR A 118 -13.24 8.69 5.49
CA THR A 118 -12.75 7.66 4.58
C THR A 118 -13.79 7.33 3.51
N LEU A 119 -15.07 7.23 3.88
CA LEU A 119 -16.16 7.00 2.94
C LEU A 119 -16.29 8.18 1.95
N LYS A 120 -16.24 9.42 2.46
CA LYS A 120 -16.23 10.63 1.62
C LYS A 120 -15.06 10.63 0.64
N THR A 121 -13.88 10.25 1.09
CA THR A 121 -12.70 10.15 0.23
C THR A 121 -12.88 9.08 -0.85
N ALA A 122 -13.45 7.92 -0.50
CA ALA A 122 -13.70 6.83 -1.46
C ALA A 122 -14.70 7.27 -2.55
N MET A 123 -15.79 7.96 -2.19
CA MET A 123 -16.75 8.52 -3.13
C MET A 123 -16.12 9.58 -4.04
N ASN A 124 -15.34 10.50 -3.48
CA ASN A 124 -14.64 11.52 -4.27
C ASN A 124 -13.62 10.92 -5.24
N ASN A 125 -12.90 9.89 -4.83
CA ASN A 125 -11.94 9.20 -5.68
C ASN A 125 -12.64 8.51 -6.85
N HIS A 126 -13.79 7.86 -6.61
CA HIS A 126 -14.61 7.29 -7.66
C HIS A 126 -15.07 8.37 -8.66
N LEU A 127 -15.64 9.49 -8.20
CA LEU A 127 -16.08 10.58 -9.07
C LEU A 127 -14.94 11.19 -9.90
N LYS A 128 -13.70 11.23 -9.36
CA LYS A 128 -12.53 11.75 -10.07
C LYS A 128 -11.98 10.78 -11.10
N ASN A 129 -11.99 9.49 -10.82
CA ASN A 129 -11.44 8.47 -11.69
C ASN A 129 -12.20 7.13 -11.55
N PRO A 130 -13.40 7.01 -12.13
CA PRO A 130 -14.27 5.83 -11.99
C PRO A 130 -13.68 4.57 -12.61
N ARG A 131 -12.77 4.71 -13.59
CA ARG A 131 -12.07 3.56 -14.21
C ARG A 131 -11.09 2.89 -13.26
N HIS A 132 -10.55 3.64 -12.31
CA HIS A 132 -9.56 3.14 -11.34
C HIS A 132 -10.18 2.83 -9.98
N PHE A 133 -11.10 3.65 -9.52
CA PHE A 133 -11.79 3.48 -8.23
C PHE A 133 -13.24 3.08 -8.46
N GLY A 134 -13.61 1.86 -8.04
CA GLY A 134 -15.01 1.44 -8.04
C GLY A 134 -15.87 2.24 -7.04
N ILE A 135 -17.18 2.13 -7.15
CA ILE A 135 -18.10 2.67 -6.14
C ILE A 135 -17.86 2.02 -4.77
N PRO A 136 -18.02 2.76 -3.67
CA PRO A 136 -17.93 2.17 -2.32
C PRO A 136 -18.95 1.05 -2.15
N ARG A 137 -18.51 -0.07 -1.53
CA ARG A 137 -19.36 -1.24 -1.29
C ARG A 137 -19.49 -1.54 0.20
N PHE A 138 -20.55 -2.23 0.58
CA PHE A 138 -20.71 -2.77 1.93
C PHE A 138 -19.55 -3.72 2.26
N LYS A 139 -19.05 -3.60 3.48
CA LYS A 139 -17.96 -4.43 4.00
C LYS A 139 -18.53 -5.64 4.73
N THR A 140 -17.87 -6.78 4.60
CA THR A 140 -18.23 -7.99 5.35
C THR A 140 -17.45 -8.05 6.67
N THR A 141 -18.03 -8.71 7.67
CA THR A 141 -17.40 -8.94 8.97
C THR A 141 -16.70 -10.29 9.08
N MET A 142 -16.79 -11.14 8.06
CA MET A 142 -16.36 -12.55 8.09
C MET A 142 -14.89 -12.77 8.46
N ASP A 143 -14.02 -11.79 8.20
CA ASP A 143 -12.57 -11.94 8.43
C ASP A 143 -12.01 -11.03 9.54
N VAL A 144 -12.87 -10.31 10.28
CA VAL A 144 -12.40 -9.30 11.26
C VAL A 144 -11.60 -9.93 12.38
N ASP A 145 -11.95 -11.13 12.82
CA ASP A 145 -11.20 -11.88 13.84
C ASP A 145 -9.77 -12.22 13.39
N ASN A 146 -9.55 -12.30 12.09
CA ASN A 146 -8.26 -12.65 11.51
C ASN A 146 -7.48 -11.46 10.97
N GLN A 147 -8.18 -10.40 10.56
CA GLN A 147 -7.56 -9.18 10.04
C GLN A 147 -8.53 -8.00 10.06
N GLY A 148 -8.03 -6.84 10.38
CA GLY A 148 -8.84 -5.62 10.38
C GLY A 148 -8.03 -4.40 10.74
N SER A 149 -8.65 -3.24 10.64
CA SER A 149 -8.05 -1.99 11.12
C SER A 149 -9.11 -0.93 11.38
N TYR A 150 -8.80 -0.02 12.30
CA TYR A 150 -9.55 1.21 12.49
C TYR A 150 -8.60 2.36 12.85
N THR A 151 -9.03 3.58 12.61
CA THR A 151 -8.27 4.80 12.90
C THR A 151 -8.99 5.62 13.93
N SER A 152 -8.26 6.11 14.94
CA SER A 152 -8.73 6.92 16.03
C SER A 152 -8.01 8.25 16.09
N GLY A 153 -8.62 9.26 16.71
CA GLY A 153 -8.00 10.54 16.97
C GLY A 153 -6.90 10.47 18.04
N ALA A 154 -5.97 11.40 17.99
CA ALA A 154 -4.90 11.49 18.98
C ALA A 154 -5.43 11.69 20.43
N HIS A 155 -6.55 12.41 20.58
CA HIS A 155 -7.14 12.72 21.89
C HIS A 155 -7.65 11.51 22.68
N VAL A 156 -7.80 10.36 22.05
CA VAL A 156 -8.16 9.09 22.70
C VAL A 156 -6.97 8.14 22.84
N CYS A 157 -5.77 8.63 22.57
CA CYS A 157 -4.53 7.89 22.66
C CYS A 157 -3.69 8.44 23.81
N GLU A 158 -3.23 7.56 24.68
CA GLU A 158 -2.33 7.86 25.79
C GLU A 158 -1.08 7.00 25.65
N ILE A 159 0.08 7.63 25.72
CA ILE A 159 1.37 6.97 25.66
C ILE A 159 2.02 7.12 27.03
N SER A 160 2.61 6.05 27.58
CA SER A 160 3.31 6.11 28.85
C SER A 160 4.51 7.06 28.79
N GLU A 161 4.93 7.61 29.93
CA GLU A 161 6.07 8.54 30.02
C GLU A 161 7.37 7.96 29.46
N ASP A 162 7.56 6.64 29.64
CA ASP A 162 8.72 5.92 29.10
C ASP A 162 8.56 5.57 27.59
N GLY A 163 7.42 5.90 26.97
CA GLY A 163 7.14 5.64 25.57
C GLY A 163 6.97 4.18 25.19
N LYS A 164 6.87 3.25 26.16
CA LYS A 164 6.81 1.78 25.89
C LYS A 164 5.40 1.23 25.79
N TYR A 165 4.43 1.92 26.35
CA TYR A 165 3.06 1.44 26.44
C TYR A 165 2.08 2.42 25.81
N LEU A 166 0.98 1.85 25.29
CA LEU A 166 -0.07 2.56 24.58
C LEU A 166 -1.45 2.24 25.19
N ARG A 167 -2.28 3.24 25.36
CA ARG A 167 -3.71 3.08 25.57
C ARG A 167 -4.46 3.78 24.45
N VAL A 168 -5.47 3.13 23.87
CA VAL A 168 -6.31 3.69 22.80
C VAL A 168 -7.79 3.51 23.11
N GLY A 169 -8.61 4.45 22.66
CA GLY A 169 -10.05 4.39 22.81
C GLY A 169 -10.48 4.30 24.26
N LYS A 170 -11.42 3.41 24.57
CA LYS A 170 -12.03 3.28 25.89
C LYS A 170 -11.41 2.20 26.78
N LEU A 171 -10.17 1.76 26.52
CA LEU A 171 -9.48 0.75 27.34
C LEU A 171 -9.46 1.12 28.84
N LYS A 172 -9.32 2.41 29.16
CA LYS A 172 -9.38 2.91 30.56
C LYS A 172 -10.73 2.63 31.21
N ARG A 173 -11.83 2.91 30.48
CA ARG A 173 -13.20 2.67 30.96
C ARG A 173 -13.44 1.20 31.31
N PHE A 174 -12.90 0.29 30.51
CA PHE A 174 -13.02 -1.16 30.72
C PHE A 174 -11.93 -1.75 31.60
N LYS A 175 -11.04 -0.92 32.18
CA LYS A 175 -9.92 -1.34 33.05
C LYS A 175 -8.97 -2.35 32.40
N LEU A 176 -8.79 -2.27 31.07
CA LEU A 176 -7.98 -3.22 30.30
C LEU A 176 -6.49 -2.88 30.28
N GLY A 177 -6.05 -1.82 30.96
CA GLY A 177 -4.65 -1.45 31.09
C GLY A 177 -4.03 -0.86 29.82
N LEU A 178 -2.70 -0.83 29.82
CA LEU A 178 -1.88 -0.35 28.71
C LEU A 178 -1.43 -1.54 27.84
N ILE A 179 -1.21 -1.28 26.55
CA ILE A 179 -0.73 -2.27 25.59
C ILE A 179 0.78 -2.07 25.40
N GLU A 180 1.56 -3.11 25.55
CA GLU A 180 3.01 -3.08 25.34
C GLU A 180 3.35 -2.90 23.85
N MET A 181 4.36 -2.07 23.56
CA MET A 181 4.90 -1.82 22.24
C MET A 181 6.28 -2.45 22.07
N ALA A 182 6.60 -2.96 20.87
CA ALA A 182 7.90 -3.54 20.56
C ALA A 182 9.06 -2.53 20.62
N ASN A 183 8.77 -1.25 20.40
CA ASN A 183 9.72 -0.15 20.43
C ASN A 183 9.06 1.05 21.09
N HIS A 184 9.88 1.97 21.58
CA HIS A 184 9.40 3.23 22.14
C HIS A 184 8.65 4.07 21.09
N TYR A 185 7.77 4.93 21.58
CA TYR A 185 7.13 5.95 20.75
C TYR A 185 8.20 6.83 20.11
N PRO A 186 8.16 7.06 18.79
CA PRO A 186 9.34 7.51 18.07
C PRO A 186 9.47 9.01 17.89
N SER A 187 8.67 9.86 18.54
CA SER A 187 8.58 11.25 18.12
C SER A 187 8.25 12.23 19.24
N ASP A 188 8.90 13.39 19.16
CA ASP A 188 8.56 14.59 19.92
C ASP A 188 7.46 15.43 19.24
N GLY A 189 7.06 15.04 18.01
CA GLY A 189 6.04 15.71 17.24
C GLY A 189 4.61 15.51 17.79
N ARG A 190 3.72 16.44 17.47
CA ARG A 190 2.33 16.38 17.87
C ARG A 190 1.63 15.19 17.23
N LEU A 191 1.13 14.25 18.03
CA LEU A 191 0.33 13.14 17.56
C LEU A 191 -0.97 13.64 16.88
N TYR A 192 -1.19 13.22 15.64
CA TYR A 192 -2.36 13.60 14.82
C TYR A 192 -3.44 12.52 14.84
N LYS A 193 -3.07 11.26 14.58
CA LYS A 193 -3.97 10.11 14.58
C LYS A 193 -3.24 8.80 14.81
N VAL A 194 -4.00 7.79 15.21
CA VAL A 194 -3.52 6.44 15.49
C VAL A 194 -4.33 5.44 14.67
N THR A 195 -3.67 4.47 14.05
CA THR A 195 -4.34 3.36 13.37
C THR A 195 -3.92 2.05 14.00
N ILE A 196 -4.88 1.30 14.53
CA ILE A 196 -4.69 -0.06 15.03
C ILE A 196 -4.96 -1.04 13.89
N LYS A 197 -4.09 -2.03 13.73
CA LYS A 197 -4.20 -3.05 12.69
C LYS A 197 -3.90 -4.44 13.22
N HIS A 198 -4.79 -5.37 12.94
CA HIS A 198 -4.59 -6.81 13.09
C HIS A 198 -4.33 -7.42 11.71
N GLU A 199 -3.28 -8.21 11.56
CA GLU A 199 -2.96 -8.90 10.31
C GLU A 199 -3.31 -10.40 10.41
N SER A 200 -3.57 -11.02 9.27
CA SER A 200 -3.91 -12.46 9.16
C SER A 200 -2.83 -13.42 9.71
N SER A 201 -1.63 -12.91 9.99
CA SER A 201 -0.55 -13.60 10.69
C SER A 201 -0.73 -13.64 12.21
N ASP A 202 -1.84 -13.12 12.74
CA ASP A 202 -2.09 -12.95 14.16
C ASP A 202 -1.09 -11.98 14.83
N THR A 203 -0.79 -10.90 14.13
CA THR A 203 0.16 -9.87 14.59
C THR A 203 -0.53 -8.53 14.63
N TRP A 204 -0.37 -7.82 15.75
CA TRP A 204 -0.97 -6.52 15.98
C TRP A 204 0.04 -5.39 15.79
N TYR A 205 -0.44 -4.30 15.21
CA TYR A 205 0.37 -3.11 14.96
C TYR A 205 -0.40 -1.85 15.31
N VAL A 206 0.34 -0.85 15.74
CA VAL A 206 -0.10 0.54 15.77
C VAL A 206 0.68 1.34 14.73
N SER A 207 0.00 2.22 14.02
CA SER A 207 0.64 3.23 13.16
C SER A 207 0.29 4.60 13.72
N PHE A 208 1.30 5.33 14.17
CA PHE A 208 1.19 6.71 14.59
C PHE A 208 1.38 7.62 13.38
N VAL A 209 0.59 8.67 13.28
CA VAL A 209 0.84 9.80 12.38
C VAL A 209 1.01 11.04 13.26
N PHE A 210 2.11 11.73 13.10
CA PHE A 210 2.44 12.92 13.88
C PHE A 210 2.90 14.08 12.99
N GLU A 211 2.64 15.29 13.45
CA GLU A 211 3.05 16.55 12.82
C GLU A 211 4.40 16.96 13.37
N GLN A 212 5.32 17.31 12.47
CA GLN A 212 6.64 17.86 12.79
C GLN A 212 6.91 19.11 11.94
N THR A 213 7.86 19.92 12.36
CA THR A 213 8.34 21.09 11.60
C THR A 213 9.33 20.68 10.51
N GLU A 214 10.09 19.61 10.75
CA GLU A 214 11.08 19.08 9.82
C GLU A 214 11.04 17.55 9.78
N HIS A 215 11.57 16.95 8.70
CA HIS A 215 11.77 15.50 8.66
C HIS A 215 12.82 15.04 9.66
N THR A 216 12.56 13.92 10.35
CA THR A 216 13.44 13.34 11.38
C THR A 216 14.79 12.90 10.81
N VAL A 217 14.84 12.54 9.52
CA VAL A 217 16.05 12.04 8.87
C VAL A 217 16.60 13.08 7.90
N LYS A 218 17.65 13.77 8.32
CA LYS A 218 18.44 14.66 7.45
C LYS A 218 19.45 13.82 6.68
N ARG A 219 19.61 14.10 5.36
CA ARG A 219 20.56 13.39 4.49
C ARG A 219 21.62 14.35 3.99
N PRO A 220 22.92 13.95 3.98
CA PRO A 220 23.99 14.81 3.53
C PRO A 220 23.87 15.09 2.02
N ARG A 221 24.36 16.27 1.61
CA ARG A 221 24.61 16.59 0.21
C ARG A 221 26.00 16.08 -0.18
N THR A 222 26.10 15.38 -1.31
CA THR A 222 27.34 14.74 -1.76
C THR A 222 27.81 15.25 -3.10
N GLY A 223 26.94 15.88 -3.90
CA GLY A 223 27.20 16.27 -5.28
C GLY A 223 27.25 15.11 -6.27
N LEU A 224 26.99 13.87 -5.83
CA LEU A 224 27.11 12.68 -6.66
C LEU A 224 25.77 12.30 -7.31
N ALA A 225 25.86 11.70 -8.52
CA ALA A 225 24.74 11.16 -9.26
C ALA A 225 24.89 9.65 -9.49
N ALA A 226 23.77 8.93 -9.56
CA ALA A 226 23.75 7.51 -9.87
C ALA A 226 22.65 7.14 -10.86
N GLY A 227 23.02 6.34 -11.89
CA GLY A 227 22.08 5.62 -12.73
C GLY A 227 21.83 4.22 -12.19
N ILE A 228 20.56 3.82 -12.13
CA ILE A 228 20.13 2.54 -11.55
C ILE A 228 19.44 1.71 -12.60
N ASP A 229 20.01 0.51 -12.87
CA ASP A 229 19.33 -0.55 -13.61
C ASP A 229 18.69 -1.56 -12.65
N LEU A 230 17.40 -1.90 -12.88
CA LEU A 230 16.61 -2.81 -12.06
C LEU A 230 16.43 -4.17 -12.72
N ASN A 231 16.89 -5.23 -12.06
CA ASN A 231 16.86 -6.57 -12.58
C ASN A 231 15.97 -7.53 -11.77
N VAL A 232 15.37 -8.51 -12.46
CA VAL A 232 14.56 -9.58 -11.83
C VAL A 232 15.42 -10.69 -11.19
N THR A 233 16.73 -10.68 -11.41
CA THR A 233 17.66 -11.69 -10.90
C THR A 233 18.13 -11.34 -9.50
N GLY A 234 18.19 -12.35 -8.60
CA GLY A 234 18.55 -12.14 -7.20
C GLY A 234 19.98 -11.60 -6.98
N ASN A 235 20.93 -11.96 -7.85
CA ASN A 235 22.34 -11.61 -7.69
C ASN A 235 22.69 -10.20 -8.19
N SER A 236 21.82 -9.56 -8.95
CA SER A 236 22.01 -8.23 -9.53
C SER A 236 20.70 -7.48 -9.55
N HIS A 237 20.06 -7.36 -8.39
CA HIS A 237 18.71 -6.78 -8.28
C HIS A 237 18.71 -5.27 -8.60
N ILE A 238 19.72 -4.56 -8.11
CA ILE A 238 20.01 -3.15 -8.42
C ILE A 238 21.45 -3.06 -8.83
N VAL A 239 21.74 -2.47 -9.99
CA VAL A 239 23.09 -2.28 -10.52
C VAL A 239 23.32 -0.80 -10.79
N LEU A 240 24.46 -0.29 -10.35
CA LEU A 240 24.88 1.08 -10.58
C LEU A 240 25.89 1.17 -11.72
N GLN A 241 26.07 2.38 -12.24
CA GLN A 241 27.02 2.68 -13.33
C GLN A 241 28.49 2.38 -12.97
N ASP A 242 28.84 2.34 -11.69
CA ASP A 242 30.19 2.02 -11.19
C ASP A 242 30.42 0.50 -11.01
N GLY A 243 29.40 -0.31 -11.28
CA GLY A 243 29.43 -1.76 -11.11
C GLY A 243 28.98 -2.24 -9.73
N THR A 244 28.63 -1.35 -8.83
CA THR A 244 28.05 -1.71 -7.52
C THR A 244 26.75 -2.48 -7.72
N ARG A 245 26.58 -3.61 -7.01
CA ARG A 245 25.44 -4.50 -7.13
C ARG A 245 24.82 -4.74 -5.76
N TYR A 246 23.49 -4.60 -5.68
CA TYR A 246 22.72 -4.94 -4.50
C TYR A 246 21.91 -6.21 -4.78
N GLN A 247 21.94 -7.14 -3.83
CA GLN A 247 21.33 -8.45 -3.96
C GLN A 247 20.09 -8.55 -3.08
N LEU A 248 18.95 -8.92 -3.69
CA LEU A 248 17.77 -9.32 -2.93
C LEU A 248 18.10 -10.61 -2.15
N PRO A 249 17.61 -10.80 -0.89
CA PRO A 249 17.84 -12.03 -0.12
C PRO A 249 17.07 -13.23 -0.70
N TYR A 250 17.38 -13.55 -1.96
CA TYR A 250 16.65 -14.47 -2.82
C TYR A 250 16.60 -15.90 -2.26
N ASP A 251 17.73 -16.40 -1.74
CA ASP A 251 17.76 -17.77 -1.19
C ASP A 251 16.89 -17.94 0.05
N GLN A 252 16.87 -16.91 0.91
CA GLN A 252 15.99 -16.92 2.08
C GLN A 252 14.51 -16.87 1.66
N ILE A 253 14.19 -16.04 0.68
CA ILE A 253 12.83 -15.92 0.13
C ILE A 253 12.40 -17.26 -0.50
N ARG A 254 13.26 -17.86 -1.34
CA ARG A 254 12.99 -19.15 -2.00
C ARG A 254 12.74 -20.29 -0.99
N LYS A 255 13.56 -20.37 0.06
CA LYS A 255 13.34 -21.35 1.15
C LYS A 255 11.99 -21.16 1.84
N LEU A 256 11.55 -19.92 2.04
CA LEU A 256 10.24 -19.63 2.64
C LEU A 256 9.09 -19.94 1.67
N GLU A 257 9.23 -19.66 0.38
CA GLU A 257 8.25 -20.01 -0.66
C GLU A 257 8.06 -21.53 -0.75
N GLN A 258 9.13 -22.33 -0.70
CA GLN A 258 9.04 -23.79 -0.66
C GLN A 258 8.29 -24.28 0.59
N LYS A 259 8.51 -23.63 1.75
CA LYS A 259 7.74 -23.97 2.96
C LYS A 259 6.25 -23.62 2.79
N ILE A 260 5.93 -22.49 2.18
CA ILE A 260 4.55 -22.08 1.89
C ILE A 260 3.87 -23.11 0.98
N GLU A 261 4.56 -23.56 -0.07
CA GLU A 261 4.03 -24.55 -1.00
C GLU A 261 3.69 -25.88 -0.28
N LYS A 262 4.61 -26.40 0.56
CA LYS A 262 4.34 -27.58 1.39
C LYS A 262 3.13 -27.39 2.32
N GLU A 263 3.00 -26.23 2.94
CA GLU A 263 1.85 -25.94 3.82
C GLU A 263 0.54 -25.73 3.03
N ASN A 264 0.61 -25.21 1.80
CA ASN A 264 -0.56 -25.10 0.91
C ASN A 264 -1.10 -26.49 0.51
N VAL A 265 -0.24 -27.46 0.21
CA VAL A 265 -0.65 -28.85 -0.06
C VAL A 265 -1.38 -29.44 1.15
N LYS A 266 -0.85 -29.24 2.36
CA LYS A 266 -1.53 -29.68 3.60
C LYS A 266 -2.87 -28.99 3.80
N ARG A 267 -2.97 -27.70 3.49
CA ARG A 267 -4.22 -26.94 3.59
C ARG A 267 -5.26 -27.45 2.61
N SER A 268 -4.88 -27.73 1.36
CA SER A 268 -5.77 -28.28 0.34
C SER A 268 -6.33 -29.64 0.77
N ARG A 269 -5.49 -30.54 1.31
CA ARG A 269 -5.96 -31.85 1.83
C ARG A 269 -6.99 -31.69 2.95
N LYS A 270 -6.77 -30.76 3.88
CA LYS A 270 -7.72 -30.48 4.97
C LYS A 270 -9.03 -29.89 4.47
N TYR A 271 -8.96 -29.06 3.42
CA TYR A 271 -10.13 -28.49 2.78
C TYR A 271 -10.97 -29.56 2.08
N GLU A 272 -10.33 -30.44 1.33
CA GLU A 272 -11.04 -31.55 0.66
C GLU A 272 -11.66 -32.53 1.67
N GLN A 273 -10.97 -32.80 2.80
CA GLN A 273 -11.54 -33.61 3.87
C GLN A 273 -12.77 -32.94 4.49
N TRP A 274 -12.68 -31.62 4.78
CA TRP A 274 -13.83 -30.85 5.28
C TRP A 274 -15.03 -30.92 4.32
N LYS A 275 -14.81 -30.79 3.00
CA LYS A 275 -15.89 -30.92 1.99
C LYS A 275 -16.58 -32.28 2.06
N LYS A 276 -15.80 -33.34 2.20
CA LYS A 276 -16.34 -34.70 2.33
C LYS A 276 -17.17 -34.86 3.60
N ASP A 277 -16.65 -34.36 4.73
CA ASP A 277 -17.36 -34.41 6.02
C ASP A 277 -18.70 -33.64 5.94
N VAL A 278 -18.69 -32.45 5.34
CA VAL A 278 -19.89 -31.62 5.15
C VAL A 278 -20.91 -32.34 4.27
N ALA A 279 -20.49 -32.90 3.13
CA ALA A 279 -21.39 -33.60 2.22
C ALA A 279 -22.08 -34.80 2.89
N ILE A 280 -21.36 -35.54 3.75
CA ILE A 280 -21.94 -36.66 4.52
C ILE A 280 -23.00 -36.14 5.51
N ILE A 281 -22.69 -35.08 6.26
CA ILE A 281 -23.60 -34.49 7.24
C ILE A 281 -24.84 -33.91 6.58
N GLU A 282 -24.69 -33.25 5.42
CA GLU A 282 -25.80 -32.69 4.65
C GLU A 282 -26.72 -33.80 4.11
N GLU A 283 -26.14 -34.93 3.66
CA GLU A 283 -26.93 -36.10 3.21
C GLU A 283 -27.69 -36.77 4.36
N ASP A 284 -27.02 -36.96 5.52
CA ASP A 284 -27.66 -37.47 6.74
C ASP A 284 -28.81 -36.56 7.17
N ASN A 285 -28.62 -35.23 7.10
CA ASN A 285 -29.62 -34.24 7.53
C ASN A 285 -30.87 -34.25 6.65
N LYS A 286 -30.81 -34.69 5.39
CA LYS A 286 -31.99 -34.84 4.53
C LYS A 286 -32.97 -35.89 5.07
N LYS A 287 -32.49 -36.87 5.83
CA LYS A 287 -33.28 -37.98 6.36
C LYS A 287 -33.52 -37.87 7.87
N ALA A 288 -32.92 -36.89 8.54
CA ALA A 288 -32.93 -36.76 10.01
C ALA A 288 -34.12 -35.93 10.47
N LEU A 289 -34.82 -36.38 11.55
CA LEU A 289 -35.83 -35.62 12.27
C LEU A 289 -35.23 -34.38 12.98
N ILE A 290 -33.98 -34.50 13.45
CA ILE A 290 -33.21 -33.41 14.08
C ILE A 290 -31.90 -33.24 13.30
N PRO A 291 -31.75 -32.16 12.51
CA PRO A 291 -30.55 -31.94 11.71
C PRO A 291 -29.31 -31.76 12.59
N LYS A 292 -28.19 -32.41 12.25
CA LYS A 292 -26.88 -32.18 12.86
C LYS A 292 -26.32 -30.84 12.40
N HIS A 293 -25.53 -30.19 13.24
CA HIS A 293 -24.77 -28.99 12.89
C HIS A 293 -23.78 -29.28 11.74
N VAL A 294 -23.86 -28.49 10.65
CA VAL A 294 -22.91 -28.55 9.54
C VAL A 294 -21.71 -27.63 9.88
N PRO A 295 -20.53 -28.19 10.16
CA PRO A 295 -19.39 -27.39 10.62
C PRO A 295 -18.88 -26.49 9.51
N THR A 296 -18.68 -25.22 9.83
CA THR A 296 -18.03 -24.27 8.93
C THR A 296 -16.52 -24.51 8.87
N LEU A 297 -15.87 -24.01 7.81
CA LEU A 297 -14.42 -24.09 7.70
C LEU A 297 -13.69 -23.26 8.80
N ALA A 298 -14.36 -22.25 9.36
CA ALA A 298 -13.86 -21.47 10.48
C ALA A 298 -13.70 -22.28 11.76
N GLU A 299 -14.59 -23.24 12.01
CA GLU A 299 -14.56 -24.12 13.18
C GLU A 299 -13.49 -25.21 13.11
N ARG A 300 -12.89 -25.46 11.95
CA ARG A 300 -11.82 -26.47 11.77
C ARG A 300 -10.47 -25.93 12.26
N SER A 301 -10.19 -26.11 13.55
CA SER A 301 -8.98 -25.57 14.24
C SER A 301 -7.66 -25.89 13.51
N ASN A 302 -7.51 -27.12 12.99
CA ASN A 302 -6.30 -27.57 12.27
C ASN A 302 -6.15 -26.88 10.91
N TYR A 303 -7.26 -26.52 10.24
CA TYR A 303 -7.23 -25.72 9.03
C TYR A 303 -6.83 -24.28 9.34
N GLN A 304 -7.41 -23.67 10.39
CA GLN A 304 -7.10 -22.30 10.83
C GLN A 304 -5.64 -22.17 11.31
N LYS A 305 -5.12 -23.13 12.07
CA LYS A 305 -3.69 -23.18 12.45
C LYS A 305 -2.78 -23.17 11.23
N ASN A 306 -3.12 -23.94 10.19
CA ASN A 306 -2.36 -24.00 8.95
C ASN A 306 -2.46 -22.68 8.15
N LYS A 307 -3.66 -22.08 8.04
CA LYS A 307 -3.89 -20.75 7.43
C LYS A 307 -3.01 -19.68 8.10
N LYS A 308 -3.01 -19.62 9.45
CA LYS A 308 -2.15 -18.70 10.24
C LYS A 308 -0.65 -18.95 10.00
N LYS A 309 -0.21 -20.20 9.88
CA LYS A 309 1.20 -20.55 9.60
C LYS A 309 1.63 -20.03 8.23
N ILE A 310 0.82 -20.23 7.19
CA ILE A 310 1.07 -19.70 5.84
C ILE A 310 1.14 -18.17 5.87
N ALA A 311 0.23 -17.50 6.57
CA ALA A 311 0.23 -16.05 6.71
C ALA A 311 1.51 -15.52 7.39
N LYS A 312 2.01 -16.21 8.44
CA LYS A 312 3.28 -15.89 9.09
C LYS A 312 4.48 -16.01 8.14
N LEU A 313 4.50 -17.04 7.29
CA LEU A 313 5.56 -17.22 6.28
C LEU A 313 5.53 -16.08 5.23
N HIS A 314 4.35 -15.72 4.74
CA HIS A 314 4.19 -14.58 3.82
C HIS A 314 4.63 -13.26 4.49
N LEU A 315 4.27 -13.04 5.75
CA LEU A 315 4.71 -11.86 6.50
C LEU A 315 6.24 -11.81 6.61
N ARG A 316 6.88 -12.95 6.85
CA ARG A 316 8.36 -13.03 6.92
C ARG A 316 9.00 -12.65 5.58
N ILE A 317 8.47 -13.15 4.45
CA ILE A 317 8.95 -12.75 3.11
C ILE A 317 8.78 -11.25 2.91
N LYS A 318 7.59 -10.72 3.23
CA LYS A 318 7.32 -9.29 3.13
C LYS A 318 8.29 -8.44 3.95
N ASN A 319 8.58 -8.86 5.18
CA ASN A 319 9.49 -8.13 6.06
C ASN A 319 10.94 -8.19 5.57
N LEU A 320 11.42 -9.35 5.06
CA LEU A 320 12.75 -9.47 4.45
C LEU A 320 12.92 -8.54 3.25
N LYS A 321 11.94 -8.51 2.35
CA LYS A 321 11.96 -7.62 1.19
C LYS A 321 11.94 -6.15 1.61
N LYS A 322 11.07 -5.80 2.54
CA LYS A 322 10.93 -4.42 3.02
C LYS A 322 12.19 -3.94 3.75
N ASP A 323 12.83 -4.79 4.54
CA ASP A 323 14.09 -4.47 5.22
C ASP A 323 15.21 -4.21 4.21
N TYR A 324 15.36 -5.12 3.22
CA TYR A 324 16.30 -4.95 2.12
C TYR A 324 16.07 -3.63 1.37
N ILE A 325 14.83 -3.39 0.89
CA ILE A 325 14.50 -2.18 0.12
C ILE A 325 14.80 -0.93 0.94
N LYS A 326 14.35 -0.87 2.20
CA LYS A 326 14.58 0.30 3.04
C LYS A 326 16.06 0.57 3.27
N LYS A 327 16.86 -0.46 3.57
CA LYS A 327 18.31 -0.32 3.79
C LYS A 327 19.02 0.13 2.52
N THR A 328 18.73 -0.51 1.40
CA THR A 328 19.35 -0.18 0.12
C THR A 328 18.97 1.22 -0.35
N CYS A 329 17.68 1.55 -0.35
CA CYS A 329 17.22 2.89 -0.74
C CYS A 329 17.75 3.98 0.20
N SER A 330 17.84 3.70 1.52
CA SER A 330 18.41 4.65 2.47
C SER A 330 19.89 4.88 2.22
N LYS A 331 20.65 3.83 1.89
CA LYS A 331 22.07 3.94 1.53
C LYS A 331 22.23 4.79 0.27
N LEU A 332 21.49 4.47 -0.79
CA LEU A 332 21.51 5.22 -2.05
C LEU A 332 21.16 6.69 -1.85
N ALA A 333 20.08 6.99 -1.11
CA ALA A 333 19.67 8.36 -0.84
C ALA A 333 20.64 9.14 0.07
N ASN A 334 21.52 8.47 0.84
CA ASN A 334 22.60 9.12 1.56
C ASN A 334 23.81 9.41 0.65
N GLU A 335 24.13 8.47 -0.25
CA GLU A 335 25.34 8.54 -1.09
C GLU A 335 25.17 9.45 -2.31
N TYR A 336 23.95 9.62 -2.83
CA TYR A 336 23.71 10.35 -4.07
C TYR A 336 22.70 11.49 -3.89
N ASP A 337 22.93 12.59 -4.59
CA ASP A 337 22.03 13.75 -4.65
C ASP A 337 21.08 13.67 -5.84
N ILE A 338 21.47 12.92 -6.87
CA ILE A 338 20.67 12.65 -8.07
C ILE A 338 20.63 11.14 -8.28
N ILE A 339 19.43 10.60 -8.40
CA ILE A 339 19.22 9.19 -8.78
C ILE A 339 18.39 9.15 -10.06
N VAL A 340 18.89 8.41 -11.05
CA VAL A 340 18.21 8.20 -12.33
C VAL A 340 17.81 6.75 -12.45
N MET A 341 16.59 6.49 -12.94
CA MET A 341 16.07 5.13 -13.20
C MET A 341 15.03 5.15 -14.30
N GLU A 342 14.73 3.98 -14.88
CA GLU A 342 13.69 3.84 -15.89
C GLU A 342 12.28 3.96 -15.30
N ASP A 343 11.34 4.57 -16.07
CA ASP A 343 9.91 4.59 -15.71
C ASP A 343 9.23 3.28 -16.10
N LEU A 344 9.52 2.21 -15.37
CA LEU A 344 9.01 0.88 -15.67
C LEU A 344 7.49 0.78 -15.45
N ALA A 345 6.75 0.32 -16.47
CA ALA A 345 5.33 -0.03 -16.36
C ALA A 345 5.15 -1.39 -15.66
N VAL A 346 5.43 -1.45 -14.36
CA VAL A 346 5.41 -2.69 -13.57
C VAL A 346 4.08 -3.44 -13.70
N SER A 347 2.94 -2.72 -13.71
CA SER A 347 1.61 -3.31 -13.88
C SER A 347 1.43 -4.06 -15.21
N ASP A 348 2.05 -3.59 -16.28
CA ASP A 348 1.99 -4.23 -17.59
C ASP A 348 2.97 -5.41 -17.67
N MET A 349 4.12 -5.27 -17.03
CA MET A 349 5.10 -6.36 -16.91
C MET A 349 4.53 -7.56 -16.11
N GLU A 350 3.69 -7.32 -15.10
CA GLU A 350 3.01 -8.35 -14.30
C GLU A 350 1.93 -9.13 -15.08
N LYS A 351 1.43 -8.61 -16.19
CA LYS A 351 0.48 -9.31 -17.06
C LYS A 351 1.13 -10.47 -17.85
N ASN A 352 2.45 -10.47 -17.99
CA ASN A 352 3.17 -11.53 -18.67
C ASN A 352 3.25 -12.79 -17.82
N LYS A 353 2.51 -13.83 -18.21
CA LYS A 353 2.38 -15.10 -17.46
C LYS A 353 3.71 -15.77 -17.10
N TYR A 354 4.73 -15.63 -17.94
CA TYR A 354 6.05 -16.26 -17.74
C TYR A 354 6.93 -15.48 -16.75
N ARG A 355 6.76 -14.17 -16.65
CA ARG A 355 7.63 -13.29 -15.85
C ARG A 355 6.93 -12.68 -14.64
N ALA A 356 5.60 -12.71 -14.58
CA ALA A 356 4.81 -12.10 -13.50
C ALA A 356 5.33 -12.45 -12.10
N ARG A 357 5.63 -13.74 -11.86
CA ARG A 357 6.15 -14.20 -10.56
C ARG A 357 7.52 -13.61 -10.21
N ALA A 358 8.41 -13.46 -11.20
CA ALA A 358 9.73 -12.87 -11.00
C ALA A 358 9.63 -11.35 -10.74
N ILE A 359 8.77 -10.66 -11.50
CA ILE A 359 8.53 -9.21 -11.37
C ILE A 359 7.87 -8.89 -10.03
N THR A 360 6.82 -9.61 -9.64
CA THR A 360 6.19 -9.47 -8.30
C THR A 360 7.20 -9.74 -7.18
N ARG A 361 8.14 -10.67 -7.41
CA ARG A 361 9.21 -10.99 -6.45
C ARG A 361 10.20 -9.84 -6.30
N SER A 362 10.50 -9.12 -7.38
CA SER A 362 11.49 -8.03 -7.42
C SER A 362 11.03 -6.75 -6.73
N ASN A 363 9.73 -6.54 -6.54
CA ASN A 363 9.19 -5.35 -5.86
C ASN A 363 9.65 -4.00 -6.46
N PHE A 364 9.82 -3.90 -7.78
CA PHE A 364 10.29 -2.68 -8.46
C PHE A 364 9.50 -1.42 -8.08
N ARG A 365 8.17 -1.56 -7.98
CA ARG A 365 7.30 -0.47 -7.55
C ARG A 365 7.65 0.04 -6.16
N GLU A 366 7.90 -0.87 -5.20
CA GLU A 366 8.23 -0.48 -3.81
C GLU A 366 9.60 0.20 -3.74
N ILE A 367 10.58 -0.21 -4.60
CA ILE A 367 11.89 0.46 -4.72
C ILE A 367 11.69 1.87 -5.26
N ARG A 368 10.98 2.01 -6.39
CA ARG A 368 10.66 3.30 -6.99
C ARG A 368 10.00 4.24 -5.98
N ASP A 369 8.89 3.80 -5.38
CA ASP A 369 8.13 4.63 -4.43
C ASP A 369 8.98 5.00 -3.20
N THR A 370 9.82 4.07 -2.72
CA THR A 370 10.71 4.30 -1.57
C THR A 370 11.81 5.32 -1.89
N LEU A 371 12.48 5.19 -3.04
CA LEU A 371 13.48 6.16 -3.48
C LEU A 371 12.84 7.52 -3.72
N THR A 372 11.69 7.57 -4.40
CA THR A 372 10.98 8.82 -4.68
C THR A 372 10.74 9.62 -3.40
N TYR A 373 10.11 9.02 -2.38
CA TYR A 373 9.84 9.78 -1.17
C TYR A 373 11.10 10.09 -0.35
N MET A 374 12.14 9.23 -0.38
CA MET A 374 13.39 9.49 0.36
C MET A 374 14.21 10.62 -0.26
N MET A 375 14.23 10.71 -1.59
CA MET A 375 14.91 11.78 -2.31
C MET A 375 14.16 13.09 -2.17
N ASP A 376 12.83 13.06 -2.35
CA ASP A 376 11.97 14.23 -2.19
C ASP A 376 12.04 14.83 -0.76
N TRP A 377 12.01 13.99 0.29
CA TRP A 377 12.16 14.45 1.68
C TRP A 377 13.53 15.07 2.00
N ALA A 378 14.55 14.73 1.20
CA ALA A 378 15.89 15.27 1.34
C ALA A 378 16.14 16.48 0.41
N ASP A 379 15.14 16.96 -0.30
CA ASP A 379 15.25 17.96 -1.39
C ASP A 379 16.27 17.54 -2.47
N LYS A 380 16.44 16.22 -2.67
CA LYS A 380 17.32 15.61 -3.69
C LYS A 380 16.52 15.27 -4.95
N LYS A 381 17.20 15.03 -6.06
CA LYS A 381 16.55 14.78 -7.35
C LYS A 381 16.39 13.30 -7.63
N ILE A 382 15.21 12.89 -8.09
CA ILE A 382 15.00 11.60 -8.72
C ILE A 382 14.45 11.80 -10.12
N VAL A 383 15.09 11.14 -11.11
CA VAL A 383 14.80 11.33 -12.52
C VAL A 383 14.35 10.00 -13.12
N PHE A 384 13.25 10.02 -13.87
CA PHE A 384 12.71 8.86 -14.56
C PHE A 384 12.83 9.05 -16.07
N ILE A 385 13.68 8.25 -16.70
CA ILE A 385 13.82 8.24 -18.16
C ILE A 385 12.74 7.37 -18.81
N ASP A 386 12.61 7.48 -20.15
CA ASP A 386 11.62 6.70 -20.91
C ASP A 386 11.92 5.20 -20.82
N ARG A 387 10.87 4.43 -20.56
CA ARG A 387 10.89 2.96 -20.54
C ARG A 387 11.26 2.33 -21.89
N TRP A 388 11.10 3.06 -22.97
CA TRP A 388 11.41 2.60 -24.33
C TRP A 388 12.84 2.94 -24.77
N SER A 389 13.58 3.67 -23.96
CA SER A 389 14.98 3.96 -24.24
C SER A 389 15.79 2.66 -24.33
N PRO A 390 16.61 2.47 -25.38
CA PRO A 390 17.36 1.23 -25.59
C PRO A 390 18.62 1.16 -24.70
N THR A 391 18.49 1.45 -23.42
CA THR A 391 19.59 1.59 -22.44
C THR A 391 20.52 0.38 -22.42
N SER A 392 19.98 -0.85 -22.41
CA SER A 392 20.75 -2.09 -22.40
C SER A 392 21.45 -2.37 -23.75
N LYS A 393 20.84 -1.91 -24.85
CA LYS A 393 21.29 -2.21 -26.22
C LYS A 393 22.23 -1.14 -26.81
N ARG A 394 22.21 0.07 -26.29
CA ARG A 394 23.05 1.20 -26.71
C ARG A 394 24.45 1.06 -26.10
N CYS A 395 25.46 1.08 -26.91
CA CYS A 395 26.85 1.16 -26.45
C CYS A 395 27.08 2.50 -25.76
N HIS A 396 27.44 2.49 -24.49
CA HIS A 396 27.69 3.72 -23.73
C HIS A 396 28.90 4.51 -24.31
N THR A 397 29.88 3.83 -24.94
CA THR A 397 31.09 4.47 -25.43
C THR A 397 30.88 5.21 -26.78
N CYS A 398 30.11 4.65 -27.71
CA CYS A 398 29.96 5.22 -29.05
C CYS A 398 28.52 5.42 -29.53
N GLY A 399 27.53 5.12 -28.71
CA GLY A 399 26.10 5.29 -29.05
C GLY A 399 25.53 4.21 -29.99
N TYR A 400 26.31 3.28 -30.53
CA TYR A 400 25.81 2.22 -31.42
C TYR A 400 24.74 1.36 -30.73
N ILE A 401 23.63 1.07 -31.43
CA ILE A 401 22.54 0.25 -30.92
C ILE A 401 22.63 -1.17 -31.49
N LYS A 402 22.91 -2.15 -30.63
CA LYS A 402 22.95 -3.57 -30.96
C LYS A 402 21.54 -4.19 -30.90
N HIS A 403 20.80 -4.13 -32.01
CA HIS A 403 19.41 -4.57 -32.08
C HIS A 403 19.20 -6.05 -31.74
N ASN A 404 20.14 -6.93 -32.06
CA ASN A 404 20.06 -8.37 -31.83
C ASN A 404 20.57 -8.84 -30.47
N LEU A 405 20.87 -7.92 -29.53
CA LEU A 405 21.29 -8.26 -28.18
C LEU A 405 20.14 -8.97 -27.43
N LYS A 406 20.40 -10.20 -26.95
CA LYS A 406 19.45 -11.01 -26.19
C LYS A 406 19.57 -10.72 -24.68
N LEU A 407 18.51 -10.98 -23.93
CA LEU A 407 18.54 -10.85 -22.46
C LEU A 407 19.50 -11.83 -21.77
N SER A 408 19.88 -12.91 -22.45
CA SER A 408 20.90 -13.87 -22.00
C SER A 408 22.33 -13.35 -22.12
N ASP A 409 22.56 -12.37 -23.00
CA ASP A 409 23.89 -11.86 -23.36
C ASP A 409 24.37 -10.86 -22.30
N ARG A 410 24.79 -11.38 -21.16
CA ARG A 410 25.21 -10.57 -20.01
C ARG A 410 26.48 -9.76 -20.24
N LYS A 411 27.33 -10.22 -21.17
CA LYS A 411 28.52 -9.52 -21.62
C LYS A 411 28.54 -9.48 -23.15
N TRP A 412 28.92 -8.35 -23.69
CA TRP A 412 28.99 -8.18 -25.14
C TRP A 412 30.06 -7.18 -25.56
N THR A 413 30.51 -7.30 -26.79
CA THR A 413 31.48 -6.39 -27.41
C THR A 413 30.79 -5.56 -28.48
N CYS A 414 31.04 -4.26 -28.48
CA CYS A 414 30.51 -3.35 -29.47
C CYS A 414 31.22 -3.62 -30.82
N PRO A 415 30.50 -3.86 -31.94
CA PRO A 415 31.11 -4.11 -33.22
C PRO A 415 31.74 -2.87 -33.87
N ILE A 416 31.41 -1.66 -33.37
CA ILE A 416 31.90 -0.40 -33.94
C ILE A 416 33.19 0.07 -33.23
N CYS A 417 33.15 0.16 -31.90
CA CYS A 417 34.26 0.70 -31.12
C CYS A 417 35.05 -0.36 -30.32
N ASN A 418 34.72 -1.64 -30.47
CA ASN A 418 35.33 -2.78 -29.78
C ASN A 418 35.34 -2.71 -28.24
N SER A 419 34.59 -1.80 -27.63
CA SER A 419 34.44 -1.74 -26.17
C SER A 419 33.69 -2.96 -25.63
N HIS A 420 34.15 -3.49 -24.48
CA HIS A 420 33.51 -4.62 -23.79
C HIS A 420 32.57 -4.12 -22.74
N HIS A 421 31.34 -4.62 -22.74
CA HIS A 421 30.29 -4.21 -21.82
C HIS A 421 29.75 -5.37 -20.97
N ASP A 422 29.60 -5.13 -19.70
CA ASP A 422 28.61 -5.82 -18.90
C ASP A 422 27.25 -5.15 -19.18
N GLN A 423 26.22 -5.92 -19.52
CA GLN A 423 24.94 -5.41 -20.00
C GLN A 423 24.27 -4.49 -18.96
N ASP A 424 24.27 -4.91 -17.68
CA ASP A 424 23.60 -4.18 -16.61
C ASP A 424 24.36 -2.87 -16.29
N ILE A 425 25.71 -2.90 -16.25
CA ILE A 425 26.53 -1.70 -16.01
C ILE A 425 26.41 -0.73 -17.18
N ASN A 426 26.41 -1.23 -18.41
CA ASN A 426 26.22 -0.42 -19.61
C ASN A 426 24.84 0.26 -19.60
N ALA A 427 23.79 -0.47 -19.20
CA ALA A 427 22.44 0.10 -19.03
C ALA A 427 22.44 1.21 -17.99
N ALA A 428 23.01 0.97 -16.80
CA ALA A 428 23.06 1.96 -15.72
C ALA A 428 23.81 3.24 -16.11
N LYS A 429 24.88 3.14 -16.92
CA LYS A 429 25.59 4.30 -17.48
C LYS A 429 24.70 5.10 -18.44
N ASN A 430 24.07 4.41 -19.40
CA ASN A 430 23.16 5.06 -20.35
C ASN A 430 21.95 5.70 -19.66
N ILE A 431 21.42 5.05 -18.59
CA ILE A 431 20.35 5.59 -17.75
C ILE A 431 20.81 6.90 -17.11
N LEU A 432 22.02 6.93 -16.54
CA LEU A 432 22.57 8.12 -15.89
C LEU A 432 22.68 9.29 -16.87
N ASP A 433 23.32 9.08 -18.01
CA ASP A 433 23.54 10.13 -19.01
C ASP A 433 22.22 10.73 -19.50
N GLU A 434 21.29 9.86 -19.93
CA GLU A 434 19.97 10.30 -20.41
C GLU A 434 19.16 11.04 -19.33
N GLY A 435 19.30 10.63 -18.07
CA GLY A 435 18.63 11.30 -16.97
C GLY A 435 19.23 12.64 -16.61
N LEU A 436 20.54 12.82 -16.71
CA LEU A 436 21.18 14.13 -16.52
C LEU A 436 20.78 15.11 -17.63
N ASP A 437 20.74 14.67 -18.89
CA ASP A 437 20.22 15.46 -20.02
C ASP A 437 18.76 15.87 -19.82
N LEU A 438 17.92 14.96 -19.29
CA LEU A 438 16.54 15.26 -18.99
C LEU A 438 16.40 16.26 -17.82
N LEU A 439 17.24 16.11 -16.78
CA LEU A 439 17.26 17.01 -15.63
C LEU A 439 17.57 18.43 -16.05
N ASP A 440 18.57 18.64 -16.93
CA ASP A 440 18.94 19.97 -17.44
C ASP A 440 17.77 20.64 -18.20
N LYS A 441 16.96 19.84 -18.91
CA LYS A 441 15.80 20.35 -19.67
C LYS A 441 14.58 20.61 -18.76
N MET A 442 14.43 19.85 -17.68
CA MET A 442 13.19 19.83 -16.87
C MET A 442 13.38 20.25 -15.41
N ASN A 443 14.47 20.92 -15.10
CA ASN A 443 14.75 21.40 -13.73
C ASN A 443 13.99 22.72 -13.46
N ASP A 444 12.73 22.62 -13.01
CA ASP A 444 11.83 23.74 -12.78
C ASP A 444 11.63 24.06 -11.31
N THR A 445 11.19 25.28 -11.06
CA THR A 445 10.70 25.72 -9.74
C THR A 445 9.19 25.92 -9.73
N CYS A 446 8.57 25.64 -8.60
CA CYS A 446 7.14 25.85 -8.42
C CYS A 446 6.80 27.35 -8.40
N LYS A 447 5.93 27.79 -9.32
CA LYS A 447 5.48 29.19 -9.42
C LYS A 447 4.77 29.70 -8.17
N LYS A 448 4.20 28.79 -7.33
CA LYS A 448 3.47 29.17 -6.12
C LYS A 448 4.34 29.31 -4.89
N CYS A 449 5.31 28.41 -4.67
CA CYS A 449 6.09 28.36 -3.42
C CYS A 449 7.61 28.39 -3.62
N GLY A 450 8.12 28.49 -4.85
CA GLY A 450 9.54 28.52 -5.16
C GLY A 450 10.29 27.21 -4.92
N HIS A 451 9.61 26.11 -4.54
CA HIS A 451 10.26 24.83 -4.32
C HIS A 451 10.73 24.23 -5.65
N GLU A 452 11.95 23.77 -5.71
CA GLU A 452 12.48 23.08 -6.89
C GLU A 452 11.78 21.74 -7.13
N ARG A 453 11.61 21.39 -8.40
CA ARG A 453 11.07 20.09 -8.78
C ARG A 453 12.04 18.98 -8.40
N THR A 454 11.64 18.08 -7.51
CA THR A 454 12.46 16.98 -6.98
C THR A 454 12.23 15.67 -7.75
N VAL A 455 11.02 15.46 -8.26
CA VAL A 455 10.64 14.28 -9.06
C VAL A 455 10.54 14.69 -10.52
N ILE A 456 11.53 14.32 -11.32
CA ILE A 456 11.64 14.66 -12.74
C ILE A 456 11.10 13.50 -13.58
N THR A 457 10.17 13.78 -14.46
CA THR A 457 9.62 12.86 -15.46
C THR A 457 9.58 13.56 -16.80
N GLN A 458 9.31 12.86 -17.88
CA GLN A 458 9.14 13.46 -19.21
C GLN A 458 7.88 14.32 -19.34
N ASP A 459 6.98 14.27 -18.35
CA ASP A 459 5.77 15.08 -18.36
C ASP A 459 6.10 16.54 -18.16
N GLU A 460 5.69 17.39 -19.09
CA GLU A 460 5.78 18.85 -18.95
C GLU A 460 4.89 19.38 -17.80
N LYS A 461 3.77 18.69 -17.51
CA LYS A 461 2.86 19.06 -16.43
C LYS A 461 3.23 18.28 -15.16
N TRP A 462 3.49 18.99 -14.09
CA TRP A 462 3.85 18.38 -12.82
C TRP A 462 3.14 19.02 -11.64
N THR A 463 3.07 18.30 -10.54
CA THR A 463 2.49 18.79 -9.28
C THR A 463 3.59 18.96 -8.26
N CYS A 464 3.69 20.15 -7.68
CA CYS A 464 4.67 20.41 -6.64
C CYS A 464 4.44 19.49 -5.43
N THR A 465 5.46 18.77 -5.02
CA THR A 465 5.41 17.84 -3.88
C THR A 465 5.17 18.57 -2.57
N LYS A 466 5.64 19.81 -2.47
CA LYS A 466 5.54 20.66 -1.29
C LYS A 466 4.16 21.30 -1.09
N CYS A 467 3.64 22.00 -2.08
CA CYS A 467 2.39 22.79 -1.94
C CYS A 467 1.20 22.26 -2.74
N GLY A 468 1.36 21.18 -3.49
CA GLY A 468 0.31 20.59 -4.33
C GLY A 468 -0.10 21.42 -5.53
N ALA A 469 0.58 22.53 -5.85
CA ALA A 469 0.28 23.35 -7.01
C ALA A 469 0.64 22.64 -8.31
N LYS A 470 -0.25 22.79 -9.31
CA LYS A 470 0.02 22.31 -10.67
C LYS A 470 0.91 23.32 -11.41
N ASN A 471 1.95 22.83 -12.03
CA ASN A 471 2.93 23.60 -12.79
C ASN A 471 3.07 23.02 -14.20
N LYS A 472 3.66 23.80 -15.09
CA LYS A 472 4.06 23.38 -16.44
C LYS A 472 5.53 23.76 -16.64
N THR A 473 6.34 22.83 -17.12
CA THR A 473 7.72 23.06 -17.54
C THR A 473 7.73 24.01 -18.73
N THR A 474 8.57 25.02 -18.66
CA THR A 474 8.86 25.88 -19.80
C THR A 474 10.15 25.34 -20.41
N PRO A 475 10.16 24.84 -21.66
CA PRO A 475 11.39 24.42 -22.30
C PRO A 475 12.42 25.56 -22.23
N LYS A 476 13.64 25.27 -21.85
CA LYS A 476 14.76 26.22 -22.04
C LYS A 476 14.90 26.39 -23.54
N GLU A 477 14.82 27.62 -24.03
CA GLU A 477 15.16 27.94 -25.42
C GLU A 477 16.60 27.44 -25.67
N GLU A 478 16.79 26.56 -26.65
CA GLU A 478 18.10 26.21 -27.14
C GLU A 478 18.77 27.52 -27.60
N ASN A 479 19.74 27.98 -26.86
CA ASN A 479 20.59 29.08 -27.34
C ASN A 479 21.29 28.63 -28.60
N SER A 480 20.73 29.00 -29.74
CA SER A 480 21.34 28.84 -31.08
C SER A 480 22.52 29.83 -31.28
N SER A 481 23.52 29.74 -30.40
CA SER A 481 24.74 30.55 -30.50
C SER A 481 25.98 29.70 -30.28
N ASP A 482 26.10 28.63 -31.05
CA ASP A 482 27.43 27.99 -31.30
C ASP A 482 27.42 27.30 -32.67
N VAL A 483 27.22 28.11 -33.70
CA VAL A 483 27.67 27.81 -35.07
C VAL A 483 28.26 29.09 -35.64
N ALA A 484 29.52 29.31 -35.42
CA ALA A 484 30.38 30.15 -36.26
C ALA A 484 31.79 29.60 -36.28
#